data_7ea9660842bb7410f5acefd2c8012ce7
#
_entry.id   7ea9660842bb7410f5acefd2c8012ce7
#
_cell.length_a   1.000
_cell.length_b   1.000
_cell.length_c   1.000
_cell.angle_alpha   90.00
_cell.angle_beta   90.00
_cell.angle_gamma   90.00
#
_symmetry.space_group_name_H-M   'P 1'
#
loop_
_entity.id
_entity.type
_entity.pdbx_description
1 polymer ?
#
loop_
_entity_poly.entity_id
_entity_poly.type
_entity_poly.pdbx_seq_one_letter_code
_entity_poly.pdbx_strand_id
1 'polypeptide(L)'
;MRRTQMPLFAPETEWVAPHELKDLSGVKEVAIDLETNDPELMTLGSGNVIGRGHIAGVAVAIEGWSGYYPIGHEGGGNMDRKLVLEWVQDLVNQEKTTFIFHNAMYDVCWLRQAGIKIRGKIVDTMIAASLIDENRMSYQLNTLAKHYVGIGKDEKVLQEAAKSYSVNPKSEMYKLPAMYVGEYAERDAEATLKLWQRLSTELVNQELMDVFNLETKLFPCLVDMRFKGVRVDLEHAAKLKKNLIVRENKILSKIKELTGIDVEIHAARSIAKAFDKLKLPYDRTEKSNEPSFTKNFLQNHPHELARSIADAREINKAHTTFIDSITKHSAKGRIHADINQIRSDQGGTVTGRFSMSNPNLQQIPARHP
;
A
#
# COMPACT_ATOMS: atom_id res chain seq x y z
N MET A 1 -11.17 -16.00 22.31
CA MET A 1 -11.37 -14.56 22.16
C MET A 1 -11.13 -13.90 23.51
N ARG A 2 -10.09 -13.10 23.66
CA ARG A 2 -9.92 -12.26 24.86
C ARG A 2 -10.89 -11.09 24.68
N ARG A 3 -11.94 -11.00 25.51
CA ARG A 3 -12.78 -9.80 25.57
C ARG A 3 -11.87 -8.64 25.96
N THR A 4 -11.81 -7.61 25.13
CA THR A 4 -11.11 -6.36 25.44
C THR A 4 -11.81 -5.78 26.65
N GLN A 5 -11.12 -5.66 27.77
CA GLN A 5 -11.70 -5.12 28.99
C GLN A 5 -11.97 -3.63 28.76
N MET A 6 -13.20 -3.19 29.02
CA MET A 6 -13.52 -1.75 28.91
C MET A 6 -12.60 -0.95 29.85
N PRO A 7 -11.92 0.08 29.37
CA PRO A 7 -11.10 0.94 30.22
C PRO A 7 -12.00 1.68 31.22
N LEU A 8 -11.48 1.96 32.41
CA LEU A 8 -12.17 2.71 33.46
C LEU A 8 -12.50 4.16 33.06
N PHE A 9 -11.75 4.70 32.09
CA PHE A 9 -11.89 6.07 31.57
C PHE A 9 -11.90 6.02 30.05
N ALA A 10 -13.00 5.60 29.46
CA ALA A 10 -13.23 5.73 28.03
C ALA A 10 -13.80 7.14 27.73
N PRO A 11 -13.45 7.75 26.58
CA PRO A 11 -14.03 9.04 26.20
C PRO A 11 -15.55 8.91 26.01
N GLU A 12 -16.26 9.98 26.24
CA GLU A 12 -17.68 10.07 25.90
C GLU A 12 -17.85 10.33 24.40
N THR A 13 -18.88 9.76 23.81
CA THR A 13 -19.28 9.98 22.41
C THR A 13 -20.81 9.90 22.32
N GLU A 14 -21.39 10.80 21.53
CA GLU A 14 -22.81 10.79 21.21
C GLU A 14 -23.12 9.96 19.96
N TRP A 15 -22.08 9.49 19.24
CA TRP A 15 -22.29 8.73 18.03
C TRP A 15 -22.95 7.38 18.30
N VAL A 16 -23.97 7.06 17.53
CA VAL A 16 -24.74 5.80 17.60
C VAL A 16 -24.81 5.23 16.18
N ALA A 17 -24.58 3.92 16.06
CA ALA A 17 -24.73 3.24 14.77
C ALA A 17 -26.17 3.43 14.22
N PRO A 18 -26.34 3.61 12.90
CA PRO A 18 -27.65 3.69 12.29
C PRO A 18 -28.50 2.46 12.65
N HIS A 19 -29.77 2.69 13.00
CA HIS A 19 -30.71 1.60 13.31
C HIS A 19 -31.21 0.89 12.05
N GLU A 20 -31.19 1.60 10.91
CA GLU A 20 -31.71 1.13 9.63
C GLU A 20 -30.70 1.36 8.51
N LEU A 21 -30.77 0.52 7.49
CA LEU A 21 -30.01 0.69 6.26
C LEU A 21 -30.72 1.75 5.41
N LYS A 22 -30.00 2.84 5.11
CA LYS A 22 -30.57 3.98 4.37
C LYS A 22 -30.93 3.56 2.95
N ASP A 23 -32.14 3.93 2.51
CA ASP A 23 -32.49 3.82 1.08
C ASP A 23 -31.71 4.89 0.29
N LEU A 24 -30.85 4.41 -0.62
CA LEU A 24 -30.02 5.22 -1.51
C LEU A 24 -30.36 4.96 -2.99
N SER A 25 -31.59 4.47 -3.25
CA SER A 25 -32.05 4.21 -4.61
C SER A 25 -32.11 5.49 -5.45
N GLY A 26 -31.51 5.47 -6.63
CA GLY A 26 -31.53 6.59 -7.57
C GLY A 26 -30.60 7.75 -7.24
N VAL A 27 -29.76 7.63 -6.20
CA VAL A 27 -28.74 8.64 -5.86
C VAL A 27 -27.68 8.64 -6.95
N LYS A 28 -27.28 9.84 -7.42
CA LYS A 28 -26.33 9.99 -8.54
C LYS A 28 -24.87 9.78 -8.12
N GLU A 29 -24.52 10.24 -6.93
CA GLU A 29 -23.15 10.22 -6.41
C GLU A 29 -23.16 9.71 -4.97
N VAL A 30 -22.32 8.71 -4.70
CA VAL A 30 -22.18 8.08 -3.39
C VAL A 30 -20.70 7.91 -3.12
N ALA A 31 -20.19 8.52 -2.05
CA ALA A 31 -18.86 8.23 -1.55
C ALA A 31 -18.90 7.01 -0.63
N ILE A 32 -17.91 6.15 -0.76
CA ILE A 32 -17.75 4.96 0.09
C ILE A 32 -16.33 4.95 0.63
N ASP A 33 -16.19 4.69 1.93
CA ASP A 33 -14.92 4.49 2.62
C ASP A 33 -15.03 3.26 3.52
N LEU A 34 -13.96 2.48 3.64
CA LEU A 34 -13.96 1.23 4.40
C LEU A 34 -13.00 1.29 5.57
N GLU A 35 -13.49 1.00 6.75
CA GLU A 35 -12.64 0.65 7.87
C GLU A 35 -12.32 -0.86 7.85
N THR A 36 -11.06 -1.21 8.06
CA THR A 36 -10.60 -2.57 7.85
C THR A 36 -9.69 -3.07 8.97
N ASN A 37 -9.64 -4.37 9.13
CA ASN A 37 -8.54 -5.09 9.75
C ASN A 37 -7.62 -5.60 8.63
N ASP A 38 -6.46 -4.97 8.46
CA ASP A 38 -5.42 -5.40 7.51
C ASP A 38 -4.08 -5.59 8.25
N PRO A 39 -3.87 -6.73 8.90
CA PRO A 39 -2.81 -6.90 9.90
C PRO A 39 -1.39 -6.87 9.33
N GLU A 40 -1.23 -7.13 8.04
CA GLU A 40 0.08 -7.19 7.39
C GLU A 40 0.30 -6.06 6.35
N LEU A 41 -0.57 -5.07 6.32
CA LEU A 41 -0.53 -3.95 5.36
C LEU A 41 0.87 -3.32 5.25
N MET A 42 1.50 -3.06 6.40
CA MET A 42 2.81 -2.39 6.45
C MET A 42 3.99 -3.30 6.11
N THR A 43 3.81 -4.62 6.07
CA THR A 43 4.91 -5.60 5.91
C THR A 43 4.84 -6.42 4.64
N LEU A 44 3.64 -6.71 4.17
CA LEU A 44 3.37 -7.53 2.98
C LEU A 44 2.48 -6.85 1.94
N GLY A 45 2.02 -5.63 2.23
CA GLY A 45 0.98 -4.97 1.45
C GLY A 45 -0.42 -5.43 1.84
N SER A 46 -1.44 -4.91 1.15
CA SER A 46 -2.83 -5.18 1.52
C SER A 46 -3.21 -6.66 1.40
N GLY A 47 -3.83 -7.17 2.46
CA GLY A 47 -4.31 -8.54 2.58
C GLY A 47 -5.61 -8.83 1.82
N ASN A 48 -6.25 -7.81 1.25
CA ASN A 48 -7.58 -7.92 0.61
C ASN A 48 -7.64 -8.97 -0.51
N VAL A 49 -6.61 -9.08 -1.35
CA VAL A 49 -6.60 -10.02 -2.48
C VAL A 49 -6.38 -11.48 -2.05
N ILE A 50 -5.65 -11.69 -0.95
CA ILE A 50 -5.29 -13.02 -0.46
C ILE A 50 -6.18 -13.51 0.71
N GLY A 51 -7.17 -12.69 1.09
CA GLY A 51 -8.14 -13.02 2.14
C GLY A 51 -7.55 -12.96 3.56
N ARG A 52 -6.58 -12.08 3.80
CA ARG A 52 -6.04 -11.80 5.14
C ARG A 52 -6.65 -10.51 5.69
N GLY A 53 -7.40 -10.61 6.75
CA GLY A 53 -8.13 -9.49 7.33
C GLY A 53 -9.62 -9.47 6.94
N HIS A 54 -10.27 -8.35 7.21
CA HIS A 54 -11.71 -8.19 6.93
C HIS A 54 -12.14 -6.73 6.97
N ILE A 55 -13.30 -6.45 6.40
CA ILE A 55 -13.97 -5.15 6.54
C ILE A 55 -14.52 -5.04 7.97
N ALA A 56 -14.11 -3.99 8.68
CA ALA A 56 -14.61 -3.65 10.02
C ALA A 56 -15.90 -2.81 9.96
N GLY A 57 -16.03 -1.97 8.93
CA GLY A 57 -17.25 -1.19 8.69
C GLY A 57 -17.24 -0.50 7.33
N VAL A 58 -18.40 0.01 6.94
CA VAL A 58 -18.63 0.71 5.67
C VAL A 58 -19.19 2.08 5.98
N ALA A 59 -18.46 3.12 5.63
CA ALA A 59 -18.93 4.49 5.66
C ALA A 59 -19.47 4.88 4.28
N VAL A 60 -20.59 5.58 4.26
CA VAL A 60 -21.25 6.04 3.04
C VAL A 60 -21.67 7.49 3.21
N ALA A 61 -21.42 8.32 2.21
CA ALA A 61 -21.90 9.69 2.18
C ALA A 61 -22.57 10.04 0.85
N ILE A 62 -23.65 10.79 0.97
CA ILE A 62 -24.34 11.48 -0.12
C ILE A 62 -24.50 12.95 0.27
N GLU A 63 -24.97 13.78 -0.63
CA GLU A 63 -25.24 15.18 -0.29
C GLU A 63 -26.24 15.28 0.87
N GLY A 64 -25.82 15.96 1.95
CA GLY A 64 -26.63 16.21 3.14
C GLY A 64 -26.78 15.03 4.10
N TRP A 65 -26.13 13.90 3.86
CA TRP A 65 -26.19 12.77 4.79
C TRP A 65 -24.95 11.87 4.69
N SER A 66 -24.52 11.35 5.85
CA SER A 66 -23.53 10.28 5.96
C SER A 66 -23.96 9.25 7.00
N GLY A 67 -23.40 8.05 6.92
CA GLY A 67 -23.63 6.98 7.89
C GLY A 67 -22.53 5.96 7.86
N TYR A 68 -22.18 5.41 9.03
CA TYR A 68 -21.22 4.34 9.19
C TYR A 68 -21.90 3.06 9.67
N TYR A 69 -21.70 1.97 8.98
CA TYR A 69 -22.26 0.65 9.24
C TYR A 69 -21.17 -0.31 9.72
N PRO A 70 -20.97 -0.44 11.04
CA PRO A 70 -19.96 -1.32 11.61
C PRO A 70 -20.35 -2.79 11.50
N ILE A 71 -19.43 -3.66 11.06
CA ILE A 71 -19.71 -5.09 10.82
C ILE A 71 -18.60 -6.04 11.29
N GLY A 72 -17.51 -5.51 11.84
CA GLY A 72 -16.34 -6.33 12.17
C GLY A 72 -15.44 -5.75 13.26
N HIS A 73 -15.96 -4.88 14.13
CA HIS A 73 -15.22 -4.37 15.28
C HIS A 73 -15.13 -5.41 16.39
N GLU A 74 -13.92 -5.68 16.88
CA GLU A 74 -13.71 -6.59 18.02
C GLU A 74 -14.26 -6.01 19.33
N GLY A 75 -14.24 -4.69 19.48
CA GLY A 75 -14.80 -3.98 20.64
C GLY A 75 -16.33 -3.97 20.72
N GLY A 76 -17.02 -4.44 19.67
CA GLY A 76 -18.47 -4.52 19.61
C GLY A 76 -19.14 -3.32 18.95
N GLY A 77 -20.48 -3.26 19.04
CA GLY A 77 -21.30 -2.24 18.37
C GLY A 77 -21.58 -2.56 16.90
N ASN A 78 -21.40 -3.82 16.48
CA ASN A 78 -21.60 -4.23 15.08
C ASN A 78 -23.07 -4.48 14.76
N MET A 79 -23.42 -4.15 13.53
CA MET A 79 -24.65 -4.58 12.88
C MET A 79 -24.51 -5.99 12.29
N ASP A 80 -25.59 -6.55 11.77
CA ASP A 80 -25.54 -7.82 11.06
C ASP A 80 -24.71 -7.68 9.77
N ARG A 81 -23.56 -8.36 9.76
CA ARG A 81 -22.62 -8.31 8.66
C ARG A 81 -23.24 -8.70 7.31
N LYS A 82 -24.10 -9.72 7.31
CA LYS A 82 -24.71 -10.21 6.08
C LYS A 82 -25.67 -9.19 5.50
N LEU A 83 -26.55 -8.63 6.34
CA LEU A 83 -27.51 -7.62 5.92
C LEU A 83 -26.82 -6.37 5.36
N VAL A 84 -25.78 -5.88 6.04
CA VAL A 84 -25.02 -4.71 5.56
C VAL A 84 -24.33 -5.00 4.22
N LEU A 85 -23.67 -6.15 4.06
CA LEU A 85 -23.00 -6.50 2.80
C LEU A 85 -23.97 -6.73 1.64
N GLU A 86 -25.16 -7.30 1.89
CA GLU A 86 -26.23 -7.41 0.90
C GLU A 86 -26.75 -6.03 0.49
N TRP A 87 -26.96 -5.13 1.43
CA TRP A 87 -27.32 -3.74 1.16
C TRP A 87 -26.24 -3.01 0.32
N VAL A 88 -24.96 -3.19 0.68
CA VAL A 88 -23.87 -2.62 -0.14
C VAL A 88 -23.89 -3.17 -1.55
N GLN A 89 -24.13 -4.49 -1.73
CA GLN A 89 -24.22 -5.08 -3.07
C GLN A 89 -25.39 -4.49 -3.86
N ASP A 90 -26.56 -4.28 -3.24
CA ASP A 90 -27.71 -3.65 -3.90
C ASP A 90 -27.41 -2.21 -4.27
N LEU A 91 -26.78 -1.46 -3.36
CA LEU A 91 -26.32 -0.09 -3.62
C LEU A 91 -25.39 -0.03 -4.86
N VAL A 92 -24.33 -0.84 -4.88
CA VAL A 92 -23.31 -0.78 -5.95
C VAL A 92 -23.74 -1.46 -7.25
N ASN A 93 -24.92 -2.09 -7.29
CA ASN A 93 -25.55 -2.58 -8.51
C ASN A 93 -26.20 -1.46 -9.36
N GLN A 94 -26.35 -0.26 -8.82
CA GLN A 94 -26.96 0.89 -9.51
C GLN A 94 -26.02 1.41 -10.59
N GLU A 95 -26.20 0.99 -11.83
CA GLU A 95 -25.32 1.30 -12.98
C GLU A 95 -25.21 2.80 -13.32
N LYS A 96 -26.23 3.59 -12.95
CA LYS A 96 -26.26 5.04 -13.20
C LYS A 96 -25.64 5.87 -12.09
N THR A 97 -25.26 5.23 -10.98
CA THR A 97 -24.63 5.88 -9.81
C THR A 97 -23.11 5.93 -10.00
N THR A 98 -22.53 7.06 -9.66
CA THR A 98 -21.08 7.20 -9.54
C THR A 98 -20.64 6.92 -8.10
N PHE A 99 -19.81 5.92 -7.92
CA PHE A 99 -19.22 5.56 -6.64
C PHE A 99 -17.85 6.20 -6.50
N ILE A 100 -17.69 6.99 -5.46
CA ILE A 100 -16.55 7.84 -5.20
C ILE A 100 -15.73 7.24 -4.08
N PHE A 101 -14.43 7.08 -4.32
CA PHE A 101 -13.48 6.57 -3.34
C PHE A 101 -12.29 7.52 -3.23
N HIS A 102 -11.54 7.35 -2.16
CA HIS A 102 -10.20 7.90 -2.04
C HIS A 102 -9.18 6.77 -1.91
N ASN A 103 -8.31 6.57 -2.90
CA ASN A 103 -7.48 5.37 -3.05
C ASN A 103 -8.33 4.11 -3.34
N ALA A 104 -9.18 4.19 -4.34
CA ALA A 104 -10.18 3.19 -4.71
C ALA A 104 -9.62 1.75 -4.79
N MET A 105 -8.33 1.58 -5.13
CA MET A 105 -7.71 0.25 -5.22
C MET A 105 -7.78 -0.52 -3.89
N TYR A 106 -7.71 0.18 -2.77
CA TYR A 106 -7.80 -0.44 -1.46
C TYR A 106 -9.23 -0.93 -1.17
N ASP A 107 -10.21 -0.04 -1.26
CA ASP A 107 -11.60 -0.33 -0.88
C ASP A 107 -12.28 -1.28 -1.86
N VAL A 108 -12.12 -1.06 -3.16
CA VAL A 108 -12.71 -1.91 -4.19
C VAL A 108 -12.18 -3.34 -4.11
N CYS A 109 -10.90 -3.53 -3.76
CA CYS A 109 -10.37 -4.87 -3.55
C CYS A 109 -10.94 -5.53 -2.28
N TRP A 110 -11.19 -4.79 -1.19
CA TRP A 110 -11.87 -5.34 -0.01
C TRP A 110 -13.33 -5.69 -0.30
N LEU A 111 -14.07 -4.84 -1.02
CA LEU A 111 -15.43 -5.14 -1.47
C LEU A 111 -15.46 -6.40 -2.33
N ARG A 112 -14.54 -6.50 -3.31
CA ARG A 112 -14.43 -7.69 -4.16
C ARG A 112 -14.07 -8.95 -3.37
N GLN A 113 -13.20 -8.86 -2.38
CA GLN A 113 -12.88 -9.97 -1.48
C GLN A 113 -14.11 -10.42 -0.68
N ALA A 114 -14.98 -9.49 -0.29
CA ALA A 114 -16.26 -9.78 0.35
C ALA A 114 -17.33 -10.33 -0.64
N GLY A 115 -17.00 -10.49 -1.91
CA GLY A 115 -17.92 -11.00 -2.95
C GLY A 115 -18.75 -9.90 -3.64
N ILE A 116 -18.52 -8.63 -3.31
CA ILE A 116 -19.26 -7.48 -3.84
C ILE A 116 -18.67 -7.05 -5.17
N LYS A 117 -19.54 -6.85 -6.16
CA LYS A 117 -19.16 -6.41 -7.51
C LYS A 117 -19.86 -5.11 -7.86
N ILE A 118 -19.06 -4.05 -8.01
CA ILE A 118 -19.56 -2.72 -8.38
C ILE A 118 -19.91 -2.70 -9.88
N ARG A 119 -21.11 -2.22 -10.21
CA ARG A 119 -21.59 -2.06 -11.59
C ARG A 119 -21.63 -0.60 -12.03
N GLY A 120 -21.79 0.32 -11.11
CA GLY A 120 -21.75 1.75 -11.40
C GLY A 120 -20.34 2.25 -11.73
N LYS A 121 -20.26 3.51 -12.11
CA LYS A 121 -18.99 4.18 -12.41
C LYS A 121 -18.17 4.34 -11.12
N ILE A 122 -16.92 3.90 -11.12
CA ILE A 122 -15.97 4.13 -10.02
C ILE A 122 -15.13 5.36 -10.34
N VAL A 123 -14.99 6.30 -9.42
CA VAL A 123 -14.05 7.41 -9.50
C VAL A 123 -13.17 7.44 -8.26
N ASP A 124 -11.93 7.87 -8.42
CA ASP A 124 -10.94 7.96 -7.36
C ASP A 124 -10.44 9.39 -7.24
N THR A 125 -10.69 10.01 -6.08
CA THR A 125 -10.28 11.39 -5.80
C THR A 125 -8.76 11.54 -5.71
N MET A 126 -8.02 10.47 -5.38
CA MET A 126 -6.56 10.49 -5.38
C MET A 126 -6.02 10.53 -6.82
N ILE A 127 -6.62 9.79 -7.75
CA ILE A 127 -6.31 9.86 -9.19
C ILE A 127 -6.61 11.28 -9.72
N ALA A 128 -7.78 11.82 -9.41
CA ALA A 128 -8.14 13.17 -9.82
C ALA A 128 -7.14 14.21 -9.32
N ALA A 129 -6.80 14.16 -8.03
CA ALA A 129 -5.87 15.12 -7.43
C ALA A 129 -4.46 15.03 -8.02
N SER A 130 -3.96 13.82 -8.34
CA SER A 130 -2.62 13.68 -8.92
C SER A 130 -2.55 14.04 -10.40
N LEU A 131 -3.66 14.02 -11.13
CA LEU A 131 -3.72 14.58 -12.49
C LEU A 131 -3.76 16.11 -12.49
N ILE A 132 -4.42 16.72 -11.49
CA ILE A 132 -4.51 18.18 -11.33
C ILE A 132 -3.16 18.77 -10.89
N ASP A 133 -2.44 18.09 -10.00
CA ASP A 133 -1.13 18.54 -9.50
C ASP A 133 -0.25 17.32 -9.14
N GLU A 134 0.57 16.89 -10.09
CA GLU A 134 1.47 15.75 -9.96
C GLU A 134 2.68 16.00 -9.04
N ASN A 135 2.90 17.26 -8.67
CA ASN A 135 4.05 17.66 -7.85
C ASN A 135 3.73 17.78 -6.36
N ARG A 136 2.53 17.44 -5.94
CA ARG A 136 2.17 17.49 -4.51
C ARG A 136 3.02 16.56 -3.66
N MET A 137 3.32 17.03 -2.45
CA MET A 137 4.06 16.25 -1.45
C MET A 137 3.20 15.15 -0.81
N SER A 138 1.88 15.31 -0.81
CA SER A 138 0.94 14.35 -0.23
C SER A 138 -0.42 14.38 -0.94
N TYR A 139 -0.97 13.19 -1.16
CA TYR A 139 -2.31 12.94 -1.69
C TYR A 139 -3.24 12.31 -0.64
N GLN A 140 -2.88 12.34 0.63
CA GLN A 140 -3.74 11.87 1.72
C GLN A 140 -5.04 12.67 1.76
N LEU A 141 -6.15 11.98 2.03
CA LEU A 141 -7.49 12.56 2.07
C LEU A 141 -7.54 13.85 2.90
N ASN A 142 -7.00 13.83 4.11
CA ASN A 142 -6.93 15.01 4.98
C ASN A 142 -6.22 16.20 4.39
N THR A 143 -5.06 15.94 3.74
CA THR A 143 -4.26 17.00 3.14
C THR A 143 -5.01 17.64 1.99
N LEU A 144 -5.66 16.82 1.17
CA LEU A 144 -6.46 17.28 0.03
C LEU A 144 -7.74 17.96 0.48
N ALA A 145 -8.49 17.36 1.42
CA ALA A 145 -9.74 17.93 1.94
C ALA A 145 -9.51 19.29 2.60
N LYS A 146 -8.46 19.40 3.42
CA LYS A 146 -8.08 20.69 4.01
C LYS A 146 -7.75 21.74 2.95
N HIS A 147 -7.03 21.37 1.91
CA HIS A 147 -6.59 22.28 0.84
C HIS A 147 -7.73 22.71 -0.07
N TYR A 148 -8.53 21.76 -0.55
CA TYR A 148 -9.54 22.04 -1.60
C TYR A 148 -10.91 22.43 -1.05
N VAL A 149 -11.30 21.93 0.12
CA VAL A 149 -12.65 22.10 0.68
C VAL A 149 -12.69 22.64 2.11
N GLY A 150 -11.54 22.94 2.70
CA GLY A 150 -11.44 23.52 4.05
C GLY A 150 -11.81 22.57 5.20
N ILE A 151 -11.96 21.27 4.93
CA ILE A 151 -12.33 20.27 5.93
C ILE A 151 -11.05 19.75 6.58
N GLY A 152 -10.92 19.98 7.89
CA GLY A 152 -9.86 19.40 8.72
C GLY A 152 -10.33 18.13 9.42
N LYS A 153 -9.40 17.27 9.81
CA LYS A 153 -9.71 16.11 10.66
C LYS A 153 -10.04 16.56 12.07
N ASP A 154 -11.12 15.99 12.59
CA ASP A 154 -11.35 15.90 14.01
C ASP A 154 -11.27 14.42 14.40
N GLU A 155 -10.15 14.04 14.95
CA GLU A 155 -9.87 12.66 15.38
C GLU A 155 -9.83 12.56 16.91
N LYS A 156 -10.28 13.60 17.62
CA LYS A 156 -10.07 13.70 19.08
C LYS A 156 -10.63 12.48 19.82
N VAL A 157 -11.89 12.15 19.59
CA VAL A 157 -12.54 10.99 20.22
C VAL A 157 -11.84 9.69 19.88
N LEU A 158 -11.50 9.47 18.59
CA LEU A 158 -10.78 8.30 18.13
C LEU A 158 -9.41 8.17 18.80
N GLN A 159 -8.64 9.26 18.88
CA GLN A 159 -7.29 9.25 19.48
C GLN A 159 -7.34 9.01 21.00
N GLU A 160 -8.31 9.61 21.68
CA GLU A 160 -8.52 9.39 23.12
C GLU A 160 -8.98 7.95 23.41
N ALA A 161 -9.89 7.41 22.61
CA ALA A 161 -10.28 6.01 22.70
C ALA A 161 -9.10 5.06 22.43
N ALA A 162 -8.35 5.29 21.36
CA ALA A 162 -7.18 4.47 21.03
C ALA A 162 -6.16 4.45 22.17
N LYS A 163 -5.91 5.60 22.80
CA LYS A 163 -5.04 5.69 23.98
C LYS A 163 -5.61 4.91 25.16
N SER A 164 -6.90 5.04 25.44
CA SER A 164 -7.57 4.36 26.56
C SER A 164 -7.58 2.84 26.39
N TYR A 165 -7.74 2.36 25.17
CA TYR A 165 -7.71 0.93 24.82
C TYR A 165 -6.30 0.40 24.53
N SER A 166 -5.26 1.25 24.55
CA SER A 166 -3.88 0.90 24.22
C SER A 166 -3.74 0.25 22.84
N VAL A 167 -4.44 0.79 21.84
CA VAL A 167 -4.40 0.36 20.45
C VAL A 167 -3.81 1.45 19.54
N ASN A 168 -3.22 1.05 18.42
CA ASN A 168 -2.77 2.00 17.42
C ASN A 168 -3.97 2.38 16.51
N PRO A 169 -4.39 3.67 16.49
CA PRO A 169 -5.57 4.07 15.72
C PRO A 169 -5.43 3.91 14.20
N LYS A 170 -4.19 3.82 13.68
CA LYS A 170 -3.95 3.63 12.24
C LYS A 170 -3.98 2.17 11.78
N SER A 171 -3.62 1.23 12.64
CA SER A 171 -3.48 -0.18 12.25
C SER A 171 -4.41 -1.11 13.02
N GLU A 172 -5.00 -0.63 14.12
CA GLU A 172 -5.79 -1.45 15.04
C GLU A 172 -7.16 -0.85 15.37
N MET A 173 -7.64 0.11 14.56
CA MET A 173 -8.93 0.78 14.76
C MET A 173 -10.09 -0.21 14.89
N TYR A 174 -10.04 -1.32 14.16
CA TYR A 174 -11.03 -2.39 14.23
C TYR A 174 -11.15 -3.04 15.63
N LYS A 175 -10.16 -2.86 16.52
CA LYS A 175 -10.23 -3.36 17.90
C LYS A 175 -11.07 -2.49 18.81
N LEU A 176 -11.29 -1.24 18.44
CA LEU A 176 -12.13 -0.32 19.19
C LEU A 176 -13.62 -0.69 19.05
N PRO A 177 -14.45 -0.38 20.06
CA PRO A 177 -15.90 -0.31 19.88
C PRO A 177 -16.26 0.64 18.74
N ALA A 178 -17.23 0.26 17.91
CA ALA A 178 -17.65 1.02 16.75
C ALA A 178 -18.02 2.48 17.05
N MET A 179 -18.57 2.73 18.25
CA MET A 179 -18.97 4.06 18.69
C MET A 179 -17.84 5.10 18.71
N TYR A 180 -16.59 4.69 18.81
CA TYR A 180 -15.44 5.60 18.78
C TYR A 180 -14.87 5.82 17.37
N VAL A 181 -15.35 5.04 16.40
CA VAL A 181 -14.86 5.09 15.02
C VAL A 181 -15.87 5.73 14.08
N GLY A 182 -17.17 5.63 14.41
CA GLY A 182 -18.25 5.99 13.49
C GLY A 182 -18.20 7.43 13.00
N GLU A 183 -18.07 8.41 13.87
CA GLU A 183 -18.00 9.82 13.47
C GLU A 183 -16.78 10.09 12.56
N TYR A 184 -15.65 9.47 12.87
CA TYR A 184 -14.44 9.56 12.05
C TYR A 184 -14.67 8.99 10.63
N ALA A 185 -15.24 7.80 10.53
CA ALA A 185 -15.48 7.11 9.26
C ALA A 185 -16.53 7.86 8.39
N GLU A 186 -17.61 8.35 9.00
CA GLU A 186 -18.60 9.20 8.31
C GLU A 186 -17.97 10.47 7.74
N ARG A 187 -17.08 11.09 8.50
CA ARG A 187 -16.36 12.30 8.08
C ARG A 187 -15.41 12.07 6.92
N ASP A 188 -14.72 10.94 6.89
CA ASP A 188 -13.84 10.59 5.78
C ASP A 188 -14.64 10.33 4.50
N ALA A 189 -15.81 9.69 4.57
CA ALA A 189 -16.72 9.55 3.43
C ALA A 189 -17.28 10.90 2.95
N GLU A 190 -17.71 11.80 3.86
CA GLU A 190 -18.15 13.15 3.51
C GLU A 190 -17.05 13.99 2.86
N ALA A 191 -15.84 13.91 3.42
CA ALA A 191 -14.68 14.61 2.89
C ALA A 191 -14.36 14.12 1.47
N THR A 192 -14.45 12.81 1.24
CA THR A 192 -14.26 12.19 -0.08
C THR A 192 -15.30 12.68 -1.09
N LEU A 193 -16.59 12.78 -0.72
CA LEU A 193 -17.64 13.29 -1.58
C LEU A 193 -17.40 14.76 -1.95
N LYS A 194 -17.17 15.62 -0.95
CA LYS A 194 -16.95 17.07 -1.17
C LYS A 194 -15.67 17.32 -1.96
N LEU A 195 -14.63 16.54 -1.71
CA LEU A 195 -13.40 16.60 -2.46
C LEU A 195 -13.64 16.27 -3.94
N TRP A 196 -14.41 15.22 -4.24
CA TRP A 196 -14.78 14.88 -5.62
C TRP A 196 -15.52 16.02 -6.32
N GLN A 197 -16.52 16.59 -5.67
CA GLN A 197 -17.30 17.72 -6.23
C GLN A 197 -16.37 18.90 -6.61
N ARG A 198 -15.36 19.16 -5.80
CA ARG A 198 -14.36 20.20 -6.11
C ARG A 198 -13.40 19.77 -7.22
N LEU A 199 -12.80 18.58 -7.13
CA LEU A 199 -11.82 18.11 -8.09
C LEU A 199 -12.42 17.85 -9.47
N SER A 200 -13.67 17.40 -9.57
CA SER A 200 -14.35 17.22 -10.85
C SER A 200 -14.47 18.55 -11.62
N THR A 201 -14.71 19.66 -10.93
CA THR A 201 -14.71 21.01 -11.52
C THR A 201 -13.30 21.41 -11.98
N GLU A 202 -12.27 21.12 -11.19
CA GLU A 202 -10.87 21.43 -11.58
C GLU A 202 -10.42 20.59 -12.77
N LEU A 203 -10.81 19.32 -12.86
CA LEU A 203 -10.53 18.48 -14.05
C LEU A 203 -11.12 19.05 -15.33
N VAL A 204 -12.34 19.61 -15.25
CA VAL A 204 -12.97 20.30 -16.40
C VAL A 204 -12.22 21.59 -16.74
N ASN A 205 -11.93 22.43 -15.75
CA ASN A 205 -11.27 23.71 -15.93
C ASN A 205 -9.87 23.59 -16.54
N GLN A 206 -9.16 22.49 -16.25
CA GLN A 206 -7.81 22.20 -16.73
C GLN A 206 -7.78 21.27 -17.96
N GLU A 207 -8.94 20.95 -18.54
CA GLU A 207 -9.07 20.07 -19.72
C GLU A 207 -8.50 18.64 -19.49
N LEU A 208 -8.56 18.13 -18.24
CA LEU A 208 -8.00 16.84 -17.86
C LEU A 208 -9.02 15.68 -17.87
N MET A 209 -10.27 15.94 -18.26
CA MET A 209 -11.34 14.92 -18.21
C MET A 209 -11.07 13.72 -19.09
N ASP A 210 -10.41 13.86 -20.23
CA ASP A 210 -10.13 12.76 -21.13
C ASP A 210 -9.12 11.79 -20.51
N VAL A 211 -8.04 12.32 -19.94
CA VAL A 211 -7.05 11.47 -19.26
C VAL A 211 -7.64 10.87 -17.98
N PHE A 212 -8.43 11.61 -17.21
CA PHE A 212 -9.13 11.07 -16.04
C PHE A 212 -10.10 9.93 -16.42
N ASN A 213 -10.85 10.07 -17.50
CA ASN A 213 -11.74 9.01 -18.00
C ASN A 213 -10.95 7.80 -18.50
N LEU A 214 -9.77 7.97 -19.09
CA LEU A 214 -8.87 6.88 -19.46
C LEU A 214 -8.43 6.09 -18.24
N GLU A 215 -7.94 6.78 -17.20
CA GLU A 215 -7.49 6.17 -15.94
C GLU A 215 -8.65 5.46 -15.22
N THR A 216 -9.83 6.06 -15.20
CA THR A 216 -11.05 5.46 -14.64
C THR A 216 -11.45 4.17 -15.37
N LYS A 217 -11.38 4.15 -16.71
CA LYS A 217 -11.69 2.94 -17.51
C LYS A 217 -10.64 1.84 -17.33
N LEU A 218 -9.40 2.21 -17.10
CA LEU A 218 -8.29 1.28 -16.87
C LEU A 218 -8.37 0.60 -15.50
N PHE A 219 -8.88 1.29 -14.48
CA PHE A 219 -8.90 0.87 -13.09
C PHE A 219 -9.45 -0.57 -12.88
N PRO A 220 -10.61 -0.98 -13.43
CA PRO A 220 -11.10 -2.36 -13.25
C PRO A 220 -10.16 -3.43 -13.80
N CYS A 221 -9.44 -3.14 -14.88
CA CYS A 221 -8.41 -4.03 -15.42
C CYS A 221 -7.26 -4.24 -14.43
N LEU A 222 -6.81 -3.17 -13.75
CA LEU A 222 -5.75 -3.27 -12.76
C LEU A 222 -6.19 -4.04 -11.52
N VAL A 223 -7.45 -3.89 -11.09
CA VAL A 223 -8.06 -4.71 -10.04
C VAL A 223 -8.04 -6.19 -10.44
N ASP A 224 -8.45 -6.51 -11.68
CA ASP A 224 -8.44 -7.89 -12.20
C ASP A 224 -7.02 -8.46 -12.26
N MET A 225 -6.05 -7.69 -12.73
CA MET A 225 -4.64 -8.08 -12.77
C MET A 225 -4.11 -8.40 -11.37
N ARG A 226 -4.45 -7.57 -10.38
CA ARG A 226 -4.05 -7.76 -8.99
C ARG A 226 -4.65 -9.03 -8.40
N PHE A 227 -5.94 -9.29 -8.61
CA PHE A 227 -6.61 -10.53 -8.17
C PHE A 227 -6.09 -11.77 -8.90
N LYS A 228 -5.79 -11.67 -10.18
CA LYS A 228 -5.18 -12.77 -10.95
C LYS A 228 -3.77 -13.07 -10.43
N GLY A 229 -2.98 -12.05 -10.13
CA GLY A 229 -1.59 -12.17 -9.70
C GLY A 229 -0.67 -12.84 -10.71
N VAL A 230 0.60 -12.92 -10.39
CA VAL A 230 1.65 -13.56 -11.20
C VAL A 230 1.98 -14.93 -10.63
N ARG A 231 1.91 -15.99 -11.44
CA ARG A 231 2.29 -17.34 -11.03
C ARG A 231 3.79 -17.44 -10.78
N VAL A 232 4.16 -18.13 -9.72
CA VAL A 232 5.56 -18.35 -9.32
C VAL A 232 5.82 -19.83 -9.15
N ASP A 233 6.95 -20.27 -9.68
CA ASP A 233 7.52 -21.60 -9.43
C ASP A 233 8.41 -21.52 -8.17
N LEU A 234 7.85 -21.87 -7.03
CA LEU A 234 8.55 -21.81 -5.74
C LEU A 234 9.64 -22.88 -5.60
N GLU A 235 9.50 -24.02 -6.26
CA GLU A 235 10.51 -25.08 -6.24
C GLU A 235 11.74 -24.64 -7.03
N HIS A 236 11.51 -24.10 -8.22
CA HIS A 236 12.57 -23.53 -9.03
C HIS A 236 13.27 -22.36 -8.31
N ALA A 237 12.50 -21.45 -7.69
CA ALA A 237 13.03 -20.33 -6.92
C ALA A 237 13.94 -20.81 -5.76
N ALA A 238 13.50 -21.84 -5.01
CA ALA A 238 14.28 -22.42 -3.91
C ALA A 238 15.58 -23.09 -4.41
N LYS A 239 15.53 -23.81 -5.54
CA LYS A 239 16.70 -24.42 -6.17
C LYS A 239 17.69 -23.36 -6.65
N LEU A 240 17.18 -22.32 -7.32
CA LEU A 240 17.99 -21.19 -7.79
C LEU A 240 18.66 -20.48 -6.62
N LYS A 241 17.94 -20.22 -5.53
CA LYS A 241 18.51 -19.61 -4.31
C LYS A 241 19.70 -20.41 -3.79
N LYS A 242 19.54 -21.74 -3.66
CA LYS A 242 20.64 -22.62 -3.20
C LYS A 242 21.87 -22.50 -4.10
N ASN A 243 21.67 -22.52 -5.41
CA ASN A 243 22.77 -22.41 -6.38
C ASN A 243 23.47 -21.05 -6.28
N LEU A 244 22.70 -19.95 -6.11
CA LEU A 244 23.26 -18.61 -5.96
C LEU A 244 24.09 -18.49 -4.67
N ILE A 245 23.62 -19.02 -3.55
CA ILE A 245 24.36 -19.04 -2.27
C ILE A 245 25.69 -19.82 -2.43
N VAL A 246 25.68 -20.98 -3.12
CA VAL A 246 26.92 -21.73 -3.38
C VAL A 246 27.89 -20.91 -4.23
N ARG A 247 27.42 -20.22 -5.27
CA ARG A 247 28.24 -19.35 -6.11
C ARG A 247 28.83 -18.17 -5.33
N GLU A 248 27.99 -17.51 -4.51
CA GLU A 248 28.42 -16.42 -3.63
C GLU A 248 29.53 -16.86 -2.68
N ASN A 249 29.35 -17.98 -2.00
CA ASN A 249 30.34 -18.53 -1.06
C ASN A 249 31.67 -18.85 -1.75
N LYS A 250 31.66 -19.35 -3.00
CA LYS A 250 32.87 -19.54 -3.77
C LYS A 250 33.63 -18.23 -4.05
N ILE A 251 32.88 -17.17 -4.39
CA ILE A 251 33.47 -15.84 -4.63
C ILE A 251 34.01 -15.27 -3.31
N LEU A 252 33.27 -15.39 -2.20
CA LEU A 252 33.76 -14.93 -0.90
C LEU A 252 35.00 -15.66 -0.45
N SER A 253 35.08 -16.97 -0.66
CA SER A 253 36.29 -17.78 -0.40
C SER A 253 37.48 -17.27 -1.23
N LYS A 254 37.26 -17.00 -2.51
CA LYS A 254 38.28 -16.43 -3.38
C LYS A 254 38.75 -15.04 -2.93
N ILE A 255 37.82 -14.18 -2.48
CA ILE A 255 38.16 -12.87 -1.89
C ILE A 255 39.04 -13.07 -0.65
N LYS A 256 38.70 -14.03 0.20
CA LYS A 256 39.46 -14.37 1.41
C LYS A 256 40.89 -14.91 1.04
N GLU A 257 41.00 -15.75 0.04
CA GLU A 257 42.31 -16.25 -0.45
C GLU A 257 43.18 -15.11 -0.97
N LEU A 258 42.61 -14.16 -1.74
CA LEU A 258 43.32 -13.01 -2.27
C LEU A 258 43.77 -12.02 -1.18
N THR A 259 42.96 -11.81 -0.18
CA THR A 259 43.17 -10.75 0.82
C THR A 259 43.65 -11.27 2.17
N GLY A 260 43.41 -12.54 2.48
CA GLY A 260 43.68 -13.17 3.78
C GLY A 260 42.74 -12.67 4.90
N ILE A 261 41.60 -12.04 4.55
CA ILE A 261 40.60 -11.56 5.51
C ILE A 261 39.18 -11.88 5.05
N ASP A 262 38.28 -12.00 5.99
CA ASP A 262 36.84 -12.08 5.67
C ASP A 262 36.31 -10.69 5.34
N VAL A 263 35.73 -10.52 4.16
CA VAL A 263 35.23 -9.23 3.70
C VAL A 263 33.70 -9.20 3.72
N GLU A 264 33.15 -8.26 4.48
CA GLU A 264 31.74 -7.93 4.42
C GLU A 264 31.46 -7.07 3.18
N ILE A 265 30.93 -7.67 2.13
CA ILE A 265 30.81 -7.06 0.80
C ILE A 265 29.92 -5.82 0.74
N HIS A 266 29.09 -5.58 1.74
CA HIS A 266 28.23 -4.39 1.84
C HIS A 266 28.77 -3.31 2.77
N ALA A 267 29.80 -3.61 3.58
CA ALA A 267 30.43 -2.66 4.50
C ALA A 267 31.65 -1.97 3.88
N ALA A 268 31.53 -0.70 3.55
CA ALA A 268 32.60 0.06 2.90
C ALA A 268 33.93 0.00 3.66
N ARG A 269 33.90 0.05 4.99
CA ARG A 269 35.11 -0.05 5.83
C ARG A 269 35.75 -1.45 5.77
N SER A 270 34.96 -2.52 5.60
CA SER A 270 35.49 -3.88 5.44
C SER A 270 36.18 -4.03 4.10
N ILE A 271 35.56 -3.49 3.03
CA ILE A 271 36.16 -3.49 1.70
C ILE A 271 37.44 -2.66 1.67
N ALA A 272 37.47 -1.50 2.32
CA ALA A 272 38.67 -0.66 2.39
C ALA A 272 39.85 -1.40 3.01
N LYS A 273 39.64 -2.17 4.10
CA LYS A 273 40.70 -3.00 4.68
C LYS A 273 41.28 -4.01 3.68
N ALA A 274 40.46 -4.59 2.82
CA ALA A 274 40.93 -5.52 1.78
C ALA A 274 41.72 -4.80 0.68
N PHE A 275 41.29 -3.61 0.26
CA PHE A 275 41.98 -2.76 -0.69
C PHE A 275 43.33 -2.26 -0.13
N ASP A 276 43.36 -1.78 1.11
CA ASP A 276 44.57 -1.32 1.79
C ASP A 276 45.61 -2.44 1.88
N LYS A 277 45.18 -3.66 2.21
CA LYS A 277 46.07 -4.82 2.30
C LYS A 277 46.74 -5.17 0.97
N LEU A 278 46.06 -4.94 -0.16
CA LEU A 278 46.59 -5.13 -1.49
C LEU A 278 47.20 -3.84 -2.07
N LYS A 279 47.23 -2.76 -1.30
CA LYS A 279 47.74 -1.43 -1.71
C LYS A 279 47.01 -0.89 -2.95
N LEU A 280 45.71 -1.13 -3.03
CA LEU A 280 44.85 -0.69 -4.13
C LEU A 280 44.20 0.65 -3.80
N PRO A 281 44.15 1.61 -4.72
CA PRO A 281 43.45 2.87 -4.51
C PRO A 281 41.93 2.67 -4.54
N TYR A 282 41.20 3.54 -3.83
CA TYR A 282 39.77 3.60 -3.85
C TYR A 282 39.25 5.02 -3.59
N ASP A 283 38.02 5.26 -4.02
CA ASP A 283 37.35 6.55 -3.88
C ASP A 283 36.90 6.82 -2.45
N ARG A 284 36.74 8.09 -2.12
CA ARG A 284 36.18 8.56 -0.86
C ARG A 284 35.02 9.52 -1.12
N THR A 285 34.08 9.57 -0.19
CA THR A 285 32.93 10.50 -0.26
C THR A 285 33.42 11.94 -0.02
N GLU A 286 32.94 12.89 -0.82
CA GLU A 286 33.34 14.30 -0.74
C GLU A 286 33.02 14.94 0.63
N LYS A 287 31.87 14.61 1.22
CA LYS A 287 31.40 15.26 2.47
C LYS A 287 32.00 14.69 3.74
N SER A 288 32.18 13.37 3.81
CA SER A 288 32.58 12.68 5.06
C SER A 288 33.95 12.02 4.98
N ASN A 289 34.60 12.06 3.83
CA ASN A 289 35.88 11.39 3.57
C ASN A 289 35.89 9.87 3.89
N GLU A 290 34.71 9.24 3.94
CA GLU A 290 34.56 7.80 4.16
C GLU A 290 34.84 7.02 2.86
N PRO A 291 35.34 5.76 2.94
CA PRO A 291 35.53 4.92 1.77
C PRO A 291 34.26 4.76 0.94
N SER A 292 34.39 4.83 -0.40
CA SER A 292 33.27 4.73 -1.33
C SER A 292 33.52 3.65 -2.38
N PHE A 293 32.63 2.64 -2.41
CA PHE A 293 32.69 1.51 -3.35
C PHE A 293 31.37 1.41 -4.11
N THR A 294 31.17 2.35 -5.05
CA THR A 294 29.99 2.36 -5.91
C THR A 294 30.01 1.18 -6.89
N LYS A 295 28.84 0.83 -7.45
CA LYS A 295 28.75 -0.22 -8.48
C LYS A 295 29.66 0.10 -9.65
N ASN A 296 29.65 1.34 -10.13
CA ASN A 296 30.45 1.80 -11.26
C ASN A 296 31.95 1.67 -10.96
N PHE A 297 32.39 2.11 -9.77
CA PHE A 297 33.81 1.96 -9.36
C PHE A 297 34.25 0.49 -9.38
N LEU A 298 33.48 -0.40 -8.72
CA LEU A 298 33.84 -1.82 -8.61
C LEU A 298 33.85 -2.54 -9.95
N GLN A 299 32.93 -2.24 -10.84
CA GLN A 299 32.83 -2.87 -12.16
C GLN A 299 33.93 -2.41 -13.12
N ASN A 300 34.39 -1.16 -13.03
CA ASN A 300 35.41 -0.60 -13.91
C ASN A 300 36.83 -0.70 -13.34
N HIS A 301 36.98 -1.11 -12.09
CA HIS A 301 38.30 -1.25 -11.47
C HIS A 301 39.09 -2.42 -12.10
N PRO A 302 40.37 -2.26 -12.46
CA PRO A 302 41.15 -3.28 -13.19
C PRO A 302 41.44 -4.54 -12.36
N HIS A 303 41.50 -4.41 -11.04
CA HIS A 303 41.86 -5.49 -10.14
C HIS A 303 40.73 -6.50 -9.90
N GLU A 304 41.07 -7.78 -9.83
CA GLU A 304 40.15 -8.90 -9.64
C GLU A 304 39.33 -8.80 -8.37
N LEU A 305 39.89 -8.29 -7.27
CA LEU A 305 39.18 -8.08 -6.00
C LEU A 305 37.92 -7.25 -6.20
N ALA A 306 38.03 -6.13 -6.91
CA ALA A 306 36.88 -5.23 -7.11
C ALA A 306 35.75 -5.90 -7.90
N ARG A 307 36.12 -6.59 -8.99
CA ARG A 307 35.18 -7.37 -9.81
C ARG A 307 34.51 -8.49 -8.99
N SER A 308 35.30 -9.23 -8.21
CA SER A 308 34.77 -10.27 -7.33
C SER A 308 33.79 -9.72 -6.29
N ILE A 309 34.03 -8.54 -5.72
CA ILE A 309 33.09 -7.88 -4.80
C ILE A 309 31.84 -7.44 -5.55
N ALA A 310 31.94 -6.91 -6.76
CA ALA A 310 30.80 -6.54 -7.58
C ALA A 310 29.91 -7.76 -7.89
N ASP A 311 30.53 -8.87 -8.33
CA ASP A 311 29.85 -10.13 -8.64
C ASP A 311 29.16 -10.72 -7.39
N ALA A 312 29.85 -10.73 -6.24
CA ALA A 312 29.27 -11.20 -4.98
C ALA A 312 28.05 -10.37 -4.57
N ARG A 313 28.13 -9.03 -4.67
CA ARG A 313 26.98 -8.13 -4.39
C ARG A 313 25.81 -8.40 -5.33
N GLU A 314 26.07 -8.64 -6.61
CA GLU A 314 25.00 -8.91 -7.58
C GLU A 314 24.31 -10.23 -7.29
N ILE A 315 25.05 -11.30 -7.01
CA ILE A 315 24.51 -12.60 -6.62
C ILE A 315 23.76 -12.50 -5.29
N ASN A 316 24.33 -11.84 -4.29
CA ASN A 316 23.68 -11.62 -2.99
C ASN A 316 22.33 -10.91 -3.18
N LYS A 317 22.30 -9.80 -3.94
CA LYS A 317 21.05 -9.09 -4.27
C LYS A 317 20.04 -9.98 -4.98
N ALA A 318 20.49 -10.85 -5.89
CA ALA A 318 19.60 -11.74 -6.63
C ALA A 318 18.81 -12.68 -5.69
N HIS A 319 19.45 -13.27 -4.70
CA HIS A 319 18.73 -14.18 -3.80
C HIS A 319 18.08 -13.49 -2.60
N THR A 320 18.70 -12.48 -1.98
CA THR A 320 18.16 -11.82 -0.80
C THR A 320 17.06 -10.80 -1.12
N THR A 321 17.22 -10.06 -2.22
CA THR A 321 16.24 -9.01 -2.58
C THR A 321 15.12 -9.57 -3.46
N PHE A 322 15.45 -10.37 -4.48
CA PHE A 322 14.43 -10.82 -5.41
C PHE A 322 13.79 -12.16 -5.01
N ILE A 323 14.58 -13.22 -4.78
CA ILE A 323 13.99 -14.54 -4.49
C ILE A 323 13.32 -14.56 -3.12
N ASP A 324 13.91 -13.95 -2.09
CA ASP A 324 13.29 -13.88 -0.77
C ASP A 324 12.03 -13.03 -0.78
N SER A 325 12.03 -11.92 -1.52
CA SER A 325 10.84 -11.10 -1.67
C SER A 325 9.72 -11.85 -2.40
N ILE A 326 10.06 -12.58 -3.48
CA ILE A 326 9.12 -13.44 -4.20
C ILE A 326 8.51 -14.50 -3.26
N THR A 327 9.35 -15.18 -2.50
CA THR A 327 8.90 -16.23 -1.57
C THR A 327 8.02 -15.67 -0.46
N LYS A 328 8.44 -14.53 0.11
CA LYS A 328 7.73 -13.85 1.21
C LYS A 328 6.32 -13.40 0.80
N HIS A 329 6.16 -12.87 -0.42
CA HIS A 329 4.89 -12.34 -0.91
C HIS A 329 4.06 -13.36 -1.69
N SER A 330 4.50 -14.60 -1.79
CA SER A 330 3.74 -15.64 -2.48
C SER A 330 2.59 -16.15 -1.64
N ALA A 331 1.39 -16.13 -2.20
CA ALA A 331 0.20 -16.73 -1.64
C ALA A 331 -0.37 -17.74 -2.65
N LYS A 332 -0.53 -19.01 -2.23
CA LYS A 332 -1.06 -20.09 -3.09
C LYS A 332 -0.36 -20.18 -4.46
N GLY A 333 0.97 -19.99 -4.51
CA GLY A 333 1.78 -20.04 -5.72
C GLY A 333 1.64 -18.82 -6.65
N ARG A 334 1.10 -17.72 -6.17
CA ARG A 334 0.99 -16.45 -6.88
C ARG A 334 1.45 -15.28 -6.04
N ILE A 335 1.90 -14.23 -6.71
CA ILE A 335 2.21 -12.93 -6.13
C ILE A 335 1.14 -11.93 -6.58
N HIS A 336 0.60 -11.21 -5.63
CA HIS A 336 -0.42 -10.18 -5.85
C HIS A 336 0.14 -8.81 -5.47
N ALA A 337 1.12 -8.34 -6.25
CA ALA A 337 1.77 -7.06 -6.01
C ALA A 337 0.76 -5.90 -6.02
N ASP A 338 1.05 -4.88 -5.23
CA ASP A 338 0.32 -3.63 -5.31
C ASP A 338 0.68 -2.93 -6.62
N ILE A 339 -0.34 -2.43 -7.33
CA ILE A 339 -0.19 -1.71 -8.58
C ILE A 339 -0.57 -0.26 -8.34
N ASN A 340 0.41 0.63 -8.42
CA ASN A 340 0.18 2.07 -8.35
C ASN A 340 -0.04 2.60 -9.76
N GLN A 341 -1.24 3.03 -10.06
CA GLN A 341 -1.66 3.50 -11.38
C GLN A 341 -0.99 4.84 -11.73
N ILE A 342 -1.01 5.76 -10.78
CA ILE A 342 -0.37 7.07 -10.85
C ILE A 342 0.33 7.38 -9.53
N ARG A 343 0.95 8.56 -9.40
CA ARG A 343 1.61 8.97 -8.17
C ARG A 343 0.63 9.06 -7.00
N SER A 344 1.06 8.52 -5.86
CA SER A 344 0.36 8.59 -4.58
C SER A 344 1.38 8.64 -3.44
N ASP A 345 0.92 8.80 -2.20
CA ASP A 345 1.79 8.70 -1.01
C ASP A 345 2.41 7.31 -0.83
N GLN A 346 1.85 6.28 -1.47
CA GLN A 346 2.32 4.89 -1.38
C GLN A 346 3.27 4.49 -2.52
N GLY A 347 3.48 5.36 -3.49
CA GLY A 347 4.31 5.08 -4.66
C GLY A 347 3.77 5.71 -5.93
N GLY A 348 4.07 5.10 -7.08
CA GLY A 348 3.67 5.62 -8.38
C GLY A 348 4.71 6.53 -9.01
N THR A 349 4.39 7.05 -10.17
CA THR A 349 5.26 7.94 -10.94
C THR A 349 4.46 9.15 -11.43
N VAL A 350 5.13 10.30 -11.58
CA VAL A 350 4.55 11.52 -12.18
C VAL A 350 4.38 11.40 -13.71
N THR A 351 4.93 10.35 -14.31
CA THR A 351 4.97 10.18 -15.78
C THR A 351 3.85 9.30 -16.31
N GLY A 352 2.88 8.89 -15.49
CA GLY A 352 1.79 7.98 -15.86
C GLY A 352 2.23 6.53 -16.10
N ARG A 353 3.48 6.17 -15.78
CA ARG A 353 3.91 4.76 -15.77
C ARG A 353 3.42 4.09 -14.50
N PHE A 354 2.96 2.85 -14.61
CA PHE A 354 2.69 2.05 -13.42
C PHE A 354 3.95 1.82 -12.60
N SER A 355 3.80 1.79 -11.29
CA SER A 355 4.80 1.21 -10.41
C SER A 355 4.22 0.06 -9.61
N MET A 356 5.08 -0.84 -9.14
CA MET A 356 4.67 -1.98 -8.33
C MET A 356 5.42 -1.98 -7.00
N SER A 357 4.73 -2.39 -5.96
CA SER A 357 5.26 -2.60 -4.61
C SER A 357 4.69 -3.88 -4.00
N ASN A 358 5.30 -4.36 -2.94
CA ASN A 358 4.85 -5.53 -2.18
C ASN A 358 4.57 -6.80 -3.02
N PRO A 359 5.55 -7.27 -3.82
CA PRO A 359 6.88 -6.76 -4.11
C PRO A 359 6.97 -5.94 -5.40
N ASN A 360 8.09 -5.24 -5.62
CA ASN A 360 8.32 -4.58 -6.90
C ASN A 360 8.75 -5.59 -7.97
N LEU A 361 7.78 -6.09 -8.73
CA LEU A 361 8.02 -7.08 -9.80
C LEU A 361 8.74 -6.49 -11.04
N GLN A 362 8.76 -5.15 -11.18
CA GLN A 362 9.41 -4.49 -12.32
C GLN A 362 10.93 -4.48 -12.22
N GLN A 363 11.49 -4.74 -11.01
CA GLN A 363 12.92 -4.76 -10.78
C GLN A 363 13.54 -6.16 -10.91
N ILE A 364 12.75 -7.19 -11.17
CA ILE A 364 13.25 -8.56 -11.35
C ILE A 364 14.12 -8.59 -12.59
N PRO A 365 15.40 -9.06 -12.51
CA PRO A 365 16.29 -9.12 -13.66
C PRO A 365 15.74 -10.06 -14.73
N ALA A 366 15.48 -9.52 -15.94
CA ALA A 366 14.91 -10.28 -17.04
C ALA A 366 15.97 -11.04 -17.88
N ARG A 367 17.26 -10.75 -17.70
CA ARG A 367 18.35 -11.24 -18.54
C ARG A 367 19.55 -11.73 -17.73
N HIS A 368 19.30 -12.30 -16.56
CA HIS A 368 20.37 -12.93 -15.78
C HIS A 368 20.47 -14.42 -16.17
N PRO A 369 21.68 -14.94 -16.51
CA PRO A 369 21.86 -16.36 -16.82
C PRO A 369 21.60 -17.25 -15.62
#